data_7c169559c21e0a9fd9fa271acdc45246
#
_entry.id   7c169559c21e0a9fd9fa271acdc45246
#
_cell.length_a   1.000
_cell.length_b   1.000
_cell.length_c   1.000
_cell.angle_alpha   90.00
_cell.angle_beta   90.00
_cell.angle_gamma   90.00
#
_symmetry.space_group_name_H-M   'P 1'
#
loop_
_entity.id
_entity.type
_entity.pdbx_description
1 polymer ?
#
loop_
_entity_poly.entity_id
_entity_poly.type
_entity_poly.pdbx_seq_one_letter_code
_entity_poly.pdbx_strand_id
1 'polypeptide(L)'
;MKQEDLERLSSARNCPKGDLSGGDLSGSYLKGANLLGANLKDADFSSCDMESANLEGADLYGANLDGTRLRFANLEGVNLENANLDQADLHGANMKGARLIAASLMEVDLSFANLEGADLRKAHVEGASLKEGNLKKANLGAASLKGADLSFTEMEGAQLCNTTMPDGQIIYKDC
;
A
#
# COMPACT_ATOMS: atom_id res chain seq x y z
N MET A 1 -16.19 0.85 -13.66
CA MET A 1 -16.73 -0.30 -12.90
C MET A 1 -17.76 -1.06 -13.72
N LYS A 2 -17.66 -2.38 -13.81
CA LYS A 2 -18.67 -3.23 -14.44
C LYS A 2 -19.64 -3.77 -13.40
N GLN A 3 -20.94 -3.68 -13.68
CA GLN A 3 -21.99 -4.08 -12.73
C GLN A 3 -21.89 -5.57 -12.35
N GLU A 4 -21.60 -6.45 -13.31
CA GLU A 4 -21.42 -7.89 -13.08
C GLU A 4 -20.25 -8.21 -12.12
N ASP A 5 -19.16 -7.42 -12.19
CA ASP A 5 -17.99 -7.59 -11.32
C ASP A 5 -18.30 -7.11 -9.89
N LEU A 6 -19.09 -6.03 -9.75
CA LEU A 6 -19.57 -5.58 -8.45
C LEU A 6 -20.48 -6.63 -7.79
N GLU A 7 -21.37 -7.25 -8.55
CA GLU A 7 -22.25 -8.32 -8.07
C GLU A 7 -21.46 -9.56 -7.63
N ARG A 8 -20.42 -9.94 -8.39
CA ARG A 8 -19.50 -11.03 -8.01
C ARG A 8 -18.74 -10.73 -6.72
N LEU A 9 -18.27 -9.49 -6.56
CA LEU A 9 -17.58 -9.07 -5.34
C LEU A 9 -18.53 -9.07 -4.15
N SER A 10 -19.70 -8.47 -4.28
CA SER A 10 -20.66 -8.33 -3.18
C SER A 10 -21.26 -9.67 -2.75
N SER A 11 -21.52 -10.58 -3.68
CA SER A 11 -22.15 -11.88 -3.38
C SER A 11 -21.17 -12.94 -2.90
N ALA A 12 -19.96 -12.99 -3.47
CA ALA A 12 -18.99 -14.06 -3.24
C ALA A 12 -17.62 -13.56 -2.72
N ARG A 13 -17.38 -12.25 -2.63
CA ARG A 13 -16.05 -11.65 -2.37
C ARG A 13 -14.97 -12.21 -3.29
N ASN A 14 -15.33 -12.54 -4.51
CA ASN A 14 -14.44 -13.19 -5.47
C ASN A 14 -14.56 -12.56 -6.84
N CYS A 15 -13.68 -11.63 -7.14
CA CYS A 15 -13.66 -10.88 -8.38
C CYS A 15 -12.24 -10.76 -8.97
N PRO A 16 -11.51 -11.90 -9.16
CA PRO A 16 -10.18 -11.85 -9.76
C PRO A 16 -10.27 -11.31 -11.19
N LYS A 17 -9.33 -10.42 -11.55
CA LYS A 17 -9.26 -9.72 -12.84
C LYS A 17 -10.54 -8.93 -13.20
N GLY A 18 -11.39 -8.64 -12.21
CA GLY A 18 -12.58 -7.82 -12.42
C GLY A 18 -12.26 -6.35 -12.66
N ASP A 19 -13.21 -5.63 -13.25
CA ASP A 19 -13.11 -4.19 -13.48
C ASP A 19 -14.06 -3.44 -12.53
N LEU A 20 -13.46 -2.95 -11.44
CA LEU A 20 -14.11 -2.16 -10.39
C LEU A 20 -13.62 -0.69 -10.40
N SER A 21 -12.97 -0.27 -11.50
CA SER A 21 -12.39 1.07 -11.61
C SER A 21 -13.41 2.18 -11.38
N GLY A 22 -13.03 3.21 -10.61
CA GLY A 22 -13.88 4.35 -10.24
C GLY A 22 -15.11 3.97 -9.41
N GLY A 23 -15.16 2.74 -8.87
CA GLY A 23 -16.28 2.31 -8.03
C GLY A 23 -16.21 2.89 -6.62
N ASP A 24 -17.36 3.25 -6.05
CA ASP A 24 -17.49 3.56 -4.64
C ASP A 24 -17.79 2.26 -3.89
N LEU A 25 -16.80 1.80 -3.12
CA LEU A 25 -16.85 0.61 -2.27
C LEU A 25 -16.60 0.97 -0.80
N SER A 26 -16.64 2.29 -0.49
CA SER A 26 -16.32 2.80 0.85
C SER A 26 -17.11 2.11 1.95
N GLY A 27 -16.45 1.83 3.08
CA GLY A 27 -17.02 1.15 4.23
C GLY A 27 -17.43 -0.31 4.00
N SER A 28 -17.11 -0.91 2.85
CA SER A 28 -17.50 -2.29 2.51
C SER A 28 -16.76 -3.32 3.36
N TYR A 29 -17.43 -4.45 3.63
CA TYR A 29 -16.83 -5.60 4.32
C TYR A 29 -16.27 -6.60 3.28
N LEU A 30 -14.99 -6.48 2.98
CA LEU A 30 -14.27 -7.24 1.97
C LEU A 30 -13.18 -8.15 2.57
N LYS A 31 -13.32 -8.50 3.84
CA LYS A 31 -12.37 -9.40 4.52
C LYS A 31 -12.20 -10.70 3.77
N GLY A 32 -10.95 -11.06 3.44
CA GLY A 32 -10.59 -12.24 2.68
C GLY A 32 -11.01 -12.20 1.20
N ALA A 33 -11.41 -11.05 0.67
CA ALA A 33 -11.83 -10.93 -0.72
C ALA A 33 -10.69 -11.30 -1.68
N ASN A 34 -11.03 -11.98 -2.77
CA ASN A 34 -10.10 -12.28 -3.86
C ASN A 34 -10.26 -11.26 -4.98
N LEU A 35 -9.30 -10.35 -5.07
CA LEU A 35 -9.18 -9.29 -6.07
C LEU A 35 -7.88 -9.43 -6.90
N LEU A 36 -7.36 -10.65 -7.00
CA LEU A 36 -6.12 -10.96 -7.74
C LEU A 36 -6.16 -10.33 -9.14
N GLY A 37 -5.20 -9.47 -9.46
CA GLY A 37 -5.04 -8.82 -10.75
C GLY A 37 -6.23 -7.94 -11.20
N ALA A 38 -7.10 -7.53 -10.28
CA ALA A 38 -8.26 -6.69 -10.60
C ALA A 38 -7.86 -5.27 -11.01
N ASN A 39 -8.66 -4.63 -11.87
CA ASN A 39 -8.57 -3.22 -12.17
C ASN A 39 -9.40 -2.43 -11.15
N LEU A 40 -8.72 -1.73 -10.25
CA LEU A 40 -9.28 -0.96 -9.13
C LEU A 40 -8.88 0.52 -9.21
N LYS A 41 -8.48 0.99 -10.41
CA LYS A 41 -8.04 2.39 -10.61
C LYS A 41 -9.09 3.37 -10.13
N ASP A 42 -8.64 4.40 -9.42
CA ASP A 42 -9.47 5.49 -8.94
C ASP A 42 -10.71 5.05 -8.14
N ALA A 43 -10.73 3.79 -7.64
CA ALA A 43 -11.83 3.30 -6.81
C ALA A 43 -11.71 3.81 -5.37
N ASP A 44 -12.84 3.97 -4.71
CA ASP A 44 -12.91 4.36 -3.30
C ASP A 44 -13.11 3.12 -2.41
N PHE A 45 -12.10 2.80 -1.61
CA PHE A 45 -12.09 1.76 -0.59
C PHE A 45 -11.94 2.35 0.82
N SER A 46 -12.18 3.66 0.99
CA SER A 46 -12.00 4.30 2.30
C SER A 46 -12.79 3.58 3.39
N SER A 47 -12.16 3.40 4.55
CA SER A 47 -12.74 2.73 5.72
C SER A 47 -13.23 1.29 5.47
N CYS A 48 -12.82 0.61 4.40
CA CYS A 48 -13.14 -0.79 4.14
C CYS A 48 -12.45 -1.74 5.12
N ASP A 49 -13.08 -2.88 5.37
CA ASP A 49 -12.42 -4.02 5.98
C ASP A 49 -11.96 -5.00 4.90
N MET A 50 -10.66 -4.97 4.59
CA MET A 50 -10.00 -5.83 3.60
C MET A 50 -8.94 -6.74 4.27
N GLU A 51 -9.09 -7.02 5.56
CA GLU A 51 -8.17 -7.91 6.27
C GLU A 51 -8.01 -9.23 5.52
N SER A 52 -6.76 -9.67 5.33
CA SER A 52 -6.40 -10.90 4.61
C SER A 52 -6.91 -10.97 3.15
N ALA A 53 -7.28 -9.86 2.53
CA ALA A 53 -7.66 -9.84 1.12
C ALA A 53 -6.47 -10.17 0.20
N ASN A 54 -6.75 -10.79 -0.94
CA ASN A 54 -5.76 -11.02 -1.99
C ASN A 54 -5.88 -9.97 -3.09
N LEU A 55 -4.92 -9.05 -3.13
CA LEU A 55 -4.78 -7.95 -4.11
C LEU A 55 -3.52 -8.11 -4.98
N GLU A 56 -2.93 -9.33 -5.01
CA GLU A 56 -1.70 -9.59 -5.76
C GLU A 56 -1.85 -9.12 -7.21
N GLY A 57 -0.89 -8.29 -7.66
CA GLY A 57 -0.86 -7.73 -9.01
C GLY A 57 -2.06 -6.85 -9.40
N ALA A 58 -2.93 -6.46 -8.46
CA ALA A 58 -4.04 -5.56 -8.76
C ALA A 58 -3.55 -4.15 -9.10
N ASP A 59 -4.35 -3.41 -9.89
CA ASP A 59 -4.06 -2.03 -10.26
C ASP A 59 -4.95 -1.06 -9.47
N LEU A 60 -4.38 -0.45 -8.43
CA LEU A 60 -4.97 0.52 -7.52
C LEU A 60 -4.43 1.95 -7.78
N TYR A 61 -3.99 2.25 -9.01
CA TYR A 61 -3.52 3.58 -9.35
C TYR A 61 -4.56 4.64 -8.97
N GLY A 62 -4.17 5.65 -8.18
CA GLY A 62 -5.04 6.75 -7.76
C GLY A 62 -6.19 6.35 -6.83
N ALA A 63 -6.27 5.10 -6.36
CA ALA A 63 -7.34 4.66 -5.47
C ALA A 63 -7.28 5.35 -4.10
N ASN A 64 -8.45 5.49 -3.47
CA ASN A 64 -8.58 5.97 -2.10
C ASN A 64 -8.72 4.78 -1.14
N LEU A 65 -7.72 4.60 -0.27
CA LEU A 65 -7.66 3.55 0.76
C LEU A 65 -7.55 4.17 2.17
N ASP A 66 -7.98 5.44 2.33
CA ASP A 66 -7.92 6.14 3.61
C ASP A 66 -8.60 5.34 4.73
N GLY A 67 -7.90 5.10 5.83
CA GLY A 67 -8.40 4.34 6.98
C GLY A 67 -8.80 2.89 6.67
N THR A 68 -8.40 2.32 5.53
CA THR A 68 -8.71 0.93 5.15
C THR A 68 -7.95 -0.07 6.03
N ARG A 69 -8.60 -1.14 6.45
CA ARG A 69 -7.99 -2.24 7.20
C ARG A 69 -7.48 -3.32 6.23
N LEU A 70 -6.16 -3.39 6.06
CA LEU A 70 -5.46 -4.32 5.15
C LEU A 70 -4.50 -5.26 5.90
N ARG A 71 -4.78 -5.51 7.18
CA ARG A 71 -3.92 -6.42 7.98
C ARG A 71 -3.77 -7.76 7.28
N PHE A 72 -2.52 -8.22 7.18
CA PHE A 72 -2.17 -9.50 6.55
C PHE A 72 -2.65 -9.69 5.11
N ALA A 73 -3.01 -8.62 4.41
CA ALA A 73 -3.40 -8.69 3.01
C ALA A 73 -2.19 -9.05 2.12
N ASN A 74 -2.46 -9.73 1.01
CA ASN A 74 -1.47 -9.96 -0.03
C ASN A 74 -1.56 -8.86 -1.10
N LEU A 75 -0.57 -7.97 -1.10
CA LEU A 75 -0.41 -6.82 -2.01
C LEU A 75 0.86 -6.99 -2.86
N GLU A 76 1.34 -8.23 -3.05
CA GLU A 76 2.56 -8.48 -3.84
C GLU A 76 2.41 -7.95 -5.27
N GLY A 77 3.37 -7.13 -5.71
CA GLY A 77 3.39 -6.55 -7.05
C GLY A 77 2.23 -5.60 -7.37
N VAL A 78 1.46 -5.15 -6.37
CA VAL A 78 0.34 -4.23 -6.56
C VAL A 78 0.81 -2.88 -7.10
N ASN A 79 0.00 -2.24 -7.95
CA ASN A 79 0.22 -0.86 -8.36
C ASN A 79 -0.62 0.09 -7.48
N LEU A 80 0.05 0.84 -6.61
CA LEU A 80 -0.51 1.86 -5.72
C LEU A 80 0.04 3.27 -6.04
N GLU A 81 0.50 3.50 -7.27
CA GLU A 81 0.99 4.83 -7.64
C GLU A 81 -0.10 5.89 -7.46
N ASN A 82 0.24 7.00 -6.82
CA ASN A 82 -0.65 8.11 -6.50
C ASN A 82 -1.87 7.74 -5.63
N ALA A 83 -1.90 6.55 -5.04
CA ALA A 83 -2.99 6.16 -4.14
C ALA A 83 -2.90 6.90 -2.79
N ASN A 84 -4.04 7.06 -2.15
CA ASN A 84 -4.14 7.55 -0.76
C ASN A 84 -4.34 6.36 0.18
N LEU A 85 -3.34 6.09 1.04
CA LEU A 85 -3.39 5.07 2.10
C LEU A 85 -3.27 5.70 3.50
N ASP A 86 -3.57 6.99 3.65
CA ASP A 86 -3.42 7.65 4.94
C ASP A 86 -4.21 6.91 6.02
N GLN A 87 -3.61 6.74 7.20
CA GLN A 87 -4.20 6.07 8.36
C GLN A 87 -4.64 4.61 8.10
N ALA A 88 -4.25 4.00 6.97
CA ALA A 88 -4.56 2.59 6.71
C ALA A 88 -3.79 1.67 7.67
N ASP A 89 -4.40 0.52 7.99
CA ASP A 89 -3.77 -0.54 8.80
C ASP A 89 -3.26 -1.66 7.87
N LEU A 90 -1.97 -1.63 7.57
CA LEU A 90 -1.23 -2.59 6.74
C LEU A 90 -0.33 -3.52 7.56
N HIS A 91 -0.62 -3.67 8.86
CA HIS A 91 0.14 -4.53 9.74
C HIS A 91 0.32 -5.94 9.17
N GLY A 92 1.57 -6.38 9.02
CA GLY A 92 1.90 -7.71 8.50
C GLY A 92 1.52 -7.96 7.04
N ALA A 93 1.17 -6.93 6.26
CA ALA A 93 0.83 -7.09 4.86
C ALA A 93 2.05 -7.49 4.01
N ASN A 94 1.83 -8.31 2.97
CA ASN A 94 2.84 -8.61 1.97
C ASN A 94 2.75 -7.61 0.82
N MET A 95 3.71 -6.68 0.75
CA MET A 95 3.82 -5.64 -0.28
C MET A 95 5.11 -5.79 -1.10
N LYS A 96 5.63 -7.02 -1.19
CA LYS A 96 6.85 -7.29 -1.95
C LYS A 96 6.71 -6.82 -3.39
N GLY A 97 7.67 -5.99 -3.85
CA GLY A 97 7.68 -5.44 -5.20
C GLY A 97 6.52 -4.49 -5.53
N ALA A 98 5.77 -4.02 -4.54
CA ALA A 98 4.68 -3.06 -4.75
C ALA A 98 5.19 -1.73 -5.31
N ARG A 99 4.38 -1.08 -6.12
CA ARG A 99 4.66 0.25 -6.69
C ARG A 99 3.87 1.30 -5.93
N LEU A 100 4.57 2.12 -5.16
CA LEU A 100 4.00 3.15 -4.27
C LEU A 100 4.49 4.56 -4.64
N ILE A 101 4.86 4.76 -5.90
CA ILE A 101 5.42 6.04 -6.36
C ILE A 101 4.43 7.17 -6.11
N ALA A 102 4.84 8.19 -5.37
CA ALA A 102 4.04 9.35 -5.00
C ALA A 102 2.73 8.99 -4.26
N ALA A 103 2.64 7.81 -3.66
CA ALA A 103 1.51 7.46 -2.79
C ALA A 103 1.58 8.25 -1.47
N SER A 104 0.42 8.53 -0.89
CA SER A 104 0.30 9.04 0.47
C SER A 104 0.12 7.88 1.45
N LEU A 105 0.99 7.83 2.46
CA LEU A 105 1.06 6.80 3.50
C LEU A 105 1.20 7.48 4.88
N MET A 106 0.60 8.65 5.06
CA MET A 106 0.72 9.39 6.32
C MET A 106 0.03 8.65 7.46
N GLU A 107 0.73 8.51 8.58
CA GLU A 107 0.22 7.86 9.80
C GLU A 107 -0.23 6.40 9.57
N VAL A 108 0.25 5.73 8.51
CA VAL A 108 -0.07 4.33 8.21
C VAL A 108 0.63 3.37 9.19
N ASP A 109 -0.03 2.28 9.53
CA ASP A 109 0.61 1.16 10.24
C ASP A 109 1.14 0.12 9.23
N LEU A 110 2.45 0.14 8.97
CA LEU A 110 3.20 -0.83 8.17
C LEU A 110 4.08 -1.74 9.05
N SER A 111 3.80 -1.82 10.33
CA SER A 111 4.58 -2.67 11.22
C SER A 111 4.52 -4.14 10.77
N PHE A 112 5.67 -4.82 10.79
CA PHE A 112 5.85 -6.19 10.28
C PHE A 112 5.53 -6.39 8.79
N ALA A 113 5.25 -5.34 8.02
CA ALA A 113 4.96 -5.47 6.58
C ALA A 113 6.22 -5.84 5.78
N ASN A 114 6.03 -6.62 4.72
CA ASN A 114 7.09 -6.96 3.78
C ASN A 114 7.05 -6.03 2.57
N LEU A 115 7.98 -5.08 2.50
CA LEU A 115 8.17 -4.12 1.40
C LEU A 115 9.46 -4.42 0.61
N GLU A 116 9.95 -5.68 0.63
CA GLU A 116 11.18 -6.05 -0.10
C GLU A 116 11.06 -5.65 -1.58
N GLY A 117 12.01 -4.85 -2.06
CA GLY A 117 12.05 -4.39 -3.45
C GLY A 117 10.91 -3.47 -3.87
N ALA A 118 10.11 -2.96 -2.95
CA ALA A 118 9.05 -2.01 -3.28
C ALA A 118 9.60 -0.66 -3.78
N ASP A 119 8.85 0.00 -4.66
CA ASP A 119 9.19 1.33 -5.19
C ASP A 119 8.38 2.42 -4.48
N LEU A 120 9.00 3.08 -3.50
CA LEU A 120 8.42 4.16 -2.70
C LEU A 120 8.94 5.54 -3.13
N ARG A 121 9.44 5.69 -4.34
CA ARG A 121 9.96 7.00 -4.79
C ARG A 121 8.91 8.09 -4.66
N LYS A 122 9.29 9.22 -4.06
CA LYS A 122 8.41 10.38 -3.81
C LYS A 122 7.19 10.08 -2.93
N ALA A 123 7.15 8.94 -2.26
CA ALA A 123 6.05 8.61 -1.35
C ALA A 123 6.09 9.51 -0.10
N HIS A 124 4.92 9.81 0.44
CA HIS A 124 4.72 10.53 1.69
C HIS A 124 4.46 9.52 2.81
N VAL A 125 5.47 9.27 3.66
CA VAL A 125 5.43 8.23 4.70
C VAL A 125 5.58 8.86 6.09
N GLU A 126 5.15 10.12 6.22
CA GLU A 126 5.30 10.88 7.45
C GLU A 126 4.47 10.28 8.58
N GLY A 127 5.09 10.13 9.75
CA GLY A 127 4.45 9.61 10.96
C GLY A 127 4.06 8.12 10.89
N ALA A 128 4.42 7.41 9.83
CA ALA A 128 4.10 5.99 9.68
C ALA A 128 4.87 5.10 10.66
N SER A 129 4.28 3.96 11.03
CA SER A 129 4.99 2.89 11.72
C SER A 129 5.52 1.87 10.73
N LEU A 130 6.84 1.75 10.60
CA LEU A 130 7.53 0.73 9.80
C LEU A 130 8.26 -0.28 10.71
N LYS A 131 7.91 -0.26 11.99
CA LYS A 131 8.56 -1.08 13.02
C LYS A 131 8.59 -2.56 12.62
N GLU A 132 9.79 -3.17 12.73
CA GLU A 132 10.02 -4.57 12.37
C GLU A 132 9.62 -4.94 10.92
N GLY A 133 9.48 -3.93 10.05
CA GLY A 133 9.20 -4.12 8.62
C GLY A 133 10.44 -4.50 7.81
N ASN A 134 10.22 -5.05 6.63
CA ASN A 134 11.27 -5.40 5.70
C ASN A 134 11.27 -4.44 4.49
N LEU A 135 12.24 -3.52 4.44
CA LEU A 135 12.50 -2.59 3.33
C LEU A 135 13.77 -2.97 2.53
N LYS A 136 14.23 -4.22 2.61
CA LYS A 136 15.40 -4.65 1.84
C LYS A 136 15.21 -4.36 0.36
N LYS A 137 16.24 -3.73 -0.26
CA LYS A 137 16.23 -3.38 -1.69
C LYS A 137 15.08 -2.46 -2.12
N ALA A 138 14.32 -1.89 -1.20
CA ALA A 138 13.29 -0.90 -1.54
C ALA A 138 13.91 0.39 -2.07
N ASN A 139 13.21 1.07 -2.98
CA ASN A 139 13.64 2.37 -3.49
C ASN A 139 12.85 3.48 -2.80
N LEU A 140 13.51 4.27 -1.97
CA LEU A 140 12.95 5.39 -1.19
C LEU A 140 13.38 6.76 -1.76
N GLY A 141 13.87 6.80 -3.00
CA GLY A 141 14.36 8.03 -3.61
C GLY A 141 13.35 9.17 -3.55
N ALA A 142 13.74 10.30 -2.99
CA ALA A 142 12.90 11.48 -2.77
C ALA A 142 11.65 11.23 -1.90
N ALA A 143 11.57 10.12 -1.18
CA ALA A 143 10.49 9.87 -0.21
C ALA A 143 10.69 10.71 1.07
N SER A 144 9.60 10.97 1.79
CA SER A 144 9.62 11.60 3.10
C SER A 144 9.20 10.60 4.19
N LEU A 145 10.13 10.31 5.11
CA LEU A 145 9.92 9.45 6.28
C LEU A 145 9.86 10.28 7.56
N LYS A 146 9.64 11.60 7.47
CA LYS A 146 9.71 12.49 8.63
C LYS A 146 8.78 12.02 9.75
N GLY A 147 9.32 11.78 10.94
CA GLY A 147 8.57 11.31 12.10
C GLY A 147 8.15 9.85 12.05
N ALA A 148 8.53 9.08 11.03
CA ALA A 148 8.24 7.65 10.95
C ALA A 148 9.03 6.84 11.98
N ASP A 149 8.44 5.74 12.48
CA ASP A 149 9.13 4.78 13.35
C ASP A 149 9.78 3.67 12.50
N LEU A 150 11.12 3.70 12.41
CA LEU A 150 11.93 2.68 11.73
C LEU A 150 12.58 1.69 12.72
N SER A 151 12.07 1.56 13.94
CA SER A 151 12.63 0.67 14.94
C SER A 151 12.67 -0.79 14.44
N PHE A 152 13.89 -1.38 14.44
CA PHE A 152 14.11 -2.75 13.98
C PHE A 152 13.75 -3.03 12.51
N THR A 153 13.59 -1.99 11.68
CA THR A 153 13.32 -2.14 10.25
C THR A 153 14.55 -2.64 9.51
N GLU A 154 14.39 -3.65 8.67
CA GLU A 154 15.45 -4.15 7.80
C GLU A 154 15.58 -3.29 6.53
N MET A 155 16.72 -2.62 6.33
CA MET A 155 16.97 -1.69 5.21
C MET A 155 18.18 -2.06 4.34
N GLU A 156 18.62 -3.32 4.39
CA GLU A 156 19.77 -3.76 3.59
C GLU A 156 19.52 -3.55 2.08
N GLY A 157 20.42 -2.81 1.42
CA GLY A 157 20.28 -2.51 -0.01
C GLY A 157 19.18 -1.51 -0.37
N ALA A 158 18.52 -0.89 0.60
CA ALA A 158 17.56 0.18 0.32
C ALA A 158 18.26 1.40 -0.28
N GLN A 159 17.65 2.00 -1.30
CA GLN A 159 18.14 3.21 -1.97
C GLN A 159 17.55 4.46 -1.31
N LEU A 160 18.43 5.41 -0.90
CA LEU A 160 18.04 6.58 -0.10
C LEU A 160 18.45 7.91 -0.77
N CYS A 161 18.32 7.98 -2.09
CA CYS A 161 18.69 9.19 -2.82
C CYS A 161 17.68 10.33 -2.56
N ASN A 162 18.14 11.43 -1.97
CA ASN A 162 17.31 12.59 -1.62
C ASN A 162 16.13 12.23 -0.68
N THR A 163 16.33 11.25 0.19
CA THR A 163 15.30 10.77 1.12
C THR A 163 15.32 11.56 2.42
N THR A 164 14.16 12.04 2.86
CA THR A 164 14.02 12.67 4.20
C THR A 164 13.83 11.60 5.26
N MET A 165 14.75 11.51 6.21
CA MET A 165 14.74 10.55 7.32
C MET A 165 13.81 10.98 8.46
N PRO A 166 13.53 10.10 9.45
CA PRO A 166 12.61 10.43 10.56
C PRO A 166 12.97 11.68 11.35
N ASP A 167 14.24 12.00 11.50
CA ASP A 167 14.74 13.19 12.19
C ASP A 167 14.69 14.48 11.33
N GLY A 168 14.22 14.36 10.09
CA GLY A 168 14.15 15.43 9.10
C GLY A 168 15.42 15.66 8.30
N GLN A 169 16.50 14.89 8.54
CA GLN A 169 17.72 14.98 7.73
C GLN A 169 17.48 14.38 6.34
N ILE A 170 18.10 14.97 5.30
CA ILE A 170 18.03 14.45 3.94
C ILE A 170 19.29 13.65 3.65
N ILE A 171 19.11 12.41 3.20
CA ILE A 171 20.20 11.52 2.80
C ILE A 171 20.30 11.48 1.29
N TYR A 172 21.54 11.60 0.77
CA TYR A 172 21.89 11.51 -0.66
C TYR A 172 22.71 10.26 -0.95
N LYS A 173 22.35 9.15 -0.31
CA LYS A 173 23.02 7.87 -0.52
C LYS A 173 22.40 7.15 -1.73
N ASP A 174 23.24 6.51 -2.53
CA ASP A 174 22.85 5.69 -3.69
C ASP A 174 22.14 6.50 -4.80
N CYS A 175 22.50 7.80 -4.95
CA CYS A 175 22.15 8.61 -6.11
C CYS A 175 23.05 8.22 -7.29
#